data_85484545c8241a2c9b810cd34cc4ab21
#
_entry.id   85484545c8241a2c9b810cd34cc4ab21
#
_cell.length_a   1.000
_cell.length_b   1.000
_cell.length_c   1.000
_cell.angle_alpha   90.00
_cell.angle_beta   90.00
_cell.angle_gamma   90.00
#
_symmetry.space_group_name_H-M   'P 1'
#
loop_
_entity.id
_entity.type
_entity.pdbx_description
1 polymer ?
#
loop_
_entity_poly.entity_id
_entity_poly.type
_entity_poly.pdbx_seq_one_letter_code
_entity_poly.pdbx_strand_id
1 'polypeptide(L)'
;MKLFNKELATALLVAGALFMEILDATVITTALPVIAADFNVPAAHLSIGVSAYLVAVTLFIPLSGYAADKFGARTIFIAAIAVFTFASVLCGLSTSLFEFTLSRILQGLGGAMMVPVGRLVVLRDLPKEKLVKTVAIITWPALSAPLLGPVLGGYIATHFSWQWIFYMNIPLGIIAILASLYLLRNTKGDVGKFDIKGFLLTGVGFALFMAGIEFLASTSDKLLQSLGVIAVGLTLMILAIRHVKKAKNPLFSFDAMQHKTFRLSVYGGSVVRVALGSAPFLVPLMLQLGLGYSPVEAGSLLLWLFAGNLAIKPATTWIMNTFGFKRVLVVNGVLIALGFVALAMINHTTSSFTIAAILFANGVTRSMHLTLINTIAFADVPPNKMRDANTLGAILMQMNRGLGITLSALAIAAAALILGQSPDAPNLQTFTLSMMFMGAVALVSIYDSLMLSKEDGDSVLNKRKAKKARQS
;
A
#
# COMPACT_ATOMS: atom_id res chain seq x y z
N MET A 1 -26.85 -22.74 23.84
CA MET A 1 -25.79 -21.89 23.26
C MET A 1 -25.94 -21.98 21.75
N LYS A 2 -26.73 -21.05 21.13
CA LYS A 2 -27.02 -21.05 19.70
C LYS A 2 -25.72 -20.75 18.94
N LEU A 3 -25.36 -21.64 18.04
CA LEU A 3 -24.20 -21.61 17.17
C LEU A 3 -23.90 -20.18 16.71
N PHE A 4 -22.69 -19.71 17.03
CA PHE A 4 -22.07 -18.61 16.32
C PHE A 4 -22.37 -18.79 14.85
N ASN A 5 -23.03 -17.82 14.23
CA ASN A 5 -23.43 -17.93 12.84
C ASN A 5 -22.12 -18.18 12.04
N LYS A 6 -21.99 -19.35 11.41
CA LYS A 6 -20.78 -19.80 10.71
C LYS A 6 -20.30 -18.76 9.69
N GLU A 7 -21.23 -18.02 9.09
CA GLU A 7 -20.94 -16.92 8.17
C GLU A 7 -20.21 -15.77 8.89
N LEU A 8 -20.67 -15.39 10.09
CA LEU A 8 -20.04 -14.35 10.91
C LEU A 8 -18.64 -14.78 11.36
N ALA A 9 -18.49 -16.01 11.81
CA ALA A 9 -17.19 -16.57 12.21
C ALA A 9 -16.20 -16.59 11.06
N THR A 10 -16.64 -16.95 9.85
CA THR A 10 -15.81 -16.91 8.63
C THR A 10 -15.43 -15.48 8.26
N ALA A 11 -16.36 -14.53 8.36
CA ALA A 11 -16.07 -13.12 8.09
C ALA A 11 -15.05 -12.54 9.09
N LEU A 12 -15.18 -12.88 10.39
CA LEU A 12 -14.24 -12.45 11.44
C LEU A 12 -12.85 -13.09 11.27
N LEU A 13 -12.78 -14.37 10.86
CA LEU A 13 -11.53 -15.04 10.54
C LEU A 13 -10.77 -14.28 9.42
N VAL A 14 -11.46 -13.98 8.33
CA VAL A 14 -10.84 -13.23 7.21
C VAL A 14 -10.50 -11.81 7.62
N ALA A 15 -11.37 -11.15 8.40
CA ALA A 15 -11.08 -9.83 8.96
C ALA A 15 -9.81 -9.83 9.83
N GLY A 16 -9.63 -10.87 10.67
CA GLY A 16 -8.42 -11.07 11.49
C GLY A 16 -7.15 -11.27 10.64
N ALA A 17 -7.23 -12.05 9.57
CA ALA A 17 -6.12 -12.25 8.66
C ALA A 17 -5.73 -10.95 7.92
N LEU A 18 -6.72 -10.17 7.46
CA LEU A 18 -6.49 -8.85 6.87
C LEU A 18 -5.90 -7.86 7.88
N PHE A 19 -6.42 -7.87 9.10
CA PHE A 19 -5.91 -7.05 10.19
C PHE A 19 -4.43 -7.37 10.46
N MET A 20 -4.07 -8.65 10.56
CA MET A 20 -2.70 -9.12 10.77
C MET A 20 -1.76 -8.64 9.68
N GLU A 21 -2.14 -8.78 8.40
CA GLU A 21 -1.32 -8.34 7.27
C GLU A 21 -1.10 -6.82 7.26
N ILE A 22 -2.17 -6.03 7.46
CA ILE A 22 -2.08 -4.57 7.43
C ILE A 22 -1.35 -4.04 8.67
N LEU A 23 -1.56 -4.68 9.82
CA LEU A 23 -0.86 -4.34 11.06
C LEU A 23 0.64 -4.56 10.90
N ASP A 24 1.07 -5.73 10.39
CA ASP A 24 2.48 -6.04 10.11
C ASP A 24 3.13 -4.98 9.21
N ALA A 25 2.45 -4.60 8.13
CA ALA A 25 2.94 -3.59 7.20
C ALA A 25 3.08 -2.17 7.82
N THR A 26 2.38 -1.88 8.91
CA THR A 26 2.35 -0.53 9.53
C THR A 26 3.15 -0.46 10.82
N VAL A 27 3.20 -1.53 11.61
CA VAL A 27 3.97 -1.62 12.86
C VAL A 27 5.47 -1.42 12.63
N ILE A 28 6.00 -1.98 11.55
CA ILE A 28 7.43 -1.90 11.23
C ILE A 28 7.93 -0.46 11.04
N THR A 29 7.09 0.45 10.57
CA THR A 29 7.51 1.79 10.14
C THR A 29 8.16 2.63 11.23
N THR A 30 7.75 2.45 12.48
CA THR A 30 8.30 3.16 13.66
C THR A 30 9.51 2.42 14.27
N ALA A 31 9.72 1.15 13.93
CA ALA A 31 10.85 0.36 14.40
C ALA A 31 12.06 0.39 13.46
N LEU A 32 11.93 0.96 12.24
CA LEU A 32 13.00 0.96 11.24
C LEU A 32 14.35 1.43 11.77
N PRO A 33 14.48 2.56 12.51
CA PRO A 33 15.77 2.99 13.03
C PRO A 33 16.37 2.01 14.05
N VAL A 34 15.53 1.36 14.86
CA VAL A 34 16.00 0.36 15.87
C VAL A 34 16.51 -0.90 15.17
N ILE A 35 15.78 -1.40 14.16
CA ILE A 35 16.18 -2.55 13.34
C ILE A 35 17.50 -2.25 12.60
N ALA A 36 17.62 -1.03 12.05
CA ALA A 36 18.81 -0.60 11.34
C ALA A 36 20.02 -0.56 12.25
N ALA A 37 19.88 -0.05 13.47
CA ALA A 37 20.92 -0.03 14.48
C ALA A 37 21.38 -1.44 14.86
N ASP A 38 20.45 -2.40 15.00
CA ASP A 38 20.76 -3.80 15.32
C ASP A 38 21.53 -4.50 14.19
N PHE A 39 21.20 -4.19 12.93
CA PHE A 39 21.92 -4.71 11.75
C PHE A 39 23.18 -3.92 11.39
N ASN A 40 23.51 -2.85 12.13
CA ASN A 40 24.63 -1.94 11.83
C ASN A 40 24.57 -1.36 10.40
N VAL A 41 23.39 -0.93 9.95
CA VAL A 41 23.16 -0.32 8.63
C VAL A 41 22.46 1.03 8.78
N PRO A 42 22.60 1.94 7.81
CA PRO A 42 21.83 3.18 7.78
C PRO A 42 20.32 2.89 7.73
N ALA A 43 19.51 3.66 8.47
CA ALA A 43 18.06 3.45 8.54
C ALA A 43 17.36 3.56 7.18
N ALA A 44 17.88 4.39 6.27
CA ALA A 44 17.37 4.50 4.91
C ALA A 44 17.46 3.18 4.12
N HIS A 45 18.45 2.35 4.41
CA HIS A 45 18.65 1.05 3.73
C HIS A 45 17.57 0.01 4.10
N LEU A 46 16.85 0.20 5.21
CA LEU A 46 15.72 -0.67 5.57
C LEU A 46 14.54 -0.53 4.58
N SER A 47 14.54 0.52 3.73
CA SER A 47 13.58 0.65 2.62
C SER A 47 13.56 -0.61 1.75
N ILE A 48 14.72 -1.26 1.54
CA ILE A 48 14.81 -2.49 0.73
C ILE A 48 13.93 -3.62 1.31
N GLY A 49 13.94 -3.83 2.62
CA GLY A 49 13.11 -4.86 3.25
C GLY A 49 11.62 -4.57 3.16
N VAL A 50 11.22 -3.29 3.31
CA VAL A 50 9.82 -2.86 3.19
C VAL A 50 9.38 -2.92 1.72
N SER A 51 10.20 -2.45 0.80
CA SER A 51 9.92 -2.46 -0.64
C SER A 51 9.87 -3.89 -1.18
N ALA A 52 10.78 -4.78 -0.76
CA ALA A 52 10.83 -6.18 -1.16
C ALA A 52 9.53 -6.93 -0.80
N TYR A 53 8.96 -6.66 0.38
CA TYR A 53 7.64 -7.17 0.76
C TYR A 53 6.56 -6.71 -0.23
N LEU A 54 6.50 -5.41 -0.55
CA LEU A 54 5.49 -4.85 -1.45
C LEU A 54 5.68 -5.34 -2.90
N VAL A 55 6.92 -5.52 -3.34
CA VAL A 55 7.24 -6.13 -4.65
C VAL A 55 6.72 -7.56 -4.70
N ALA A 56 6.99 -8.36 -3.67
CA ALA A 56 6.50 -9.72 -3.58
C ALA A 56 4.96 -9.77 -3.55
N VAL A 57 4.31 -8.92 -2.75
CA VAL A 57 2.84 -8.81 -2.75
C VAL A 57 2.33 -8.47 -4.15
N THR A 58 2.92 -7.48 -4.83
CA THR A 58 2.52 -7.07 -6.18
C THR A 58 2.66 -8.22 -7.19
N LEU A 59 3.78 -8.92 -7.15
CA LEU A 59 4.07 -10.03 -8.04
C LEU A 59 3.07 -11.17 -7.87
N PHE A 60 2.77 -11.57 -6.63
CA PHE A 60 1.99 -12.78 -6.36
C PHE A 60 0.46 -12.57 -6.28
N ILE A 61 -0.05 -11.32 -6.21
CA ILE A 61 -1.51 -11.05 -6.25
C ILE A 61 -2.21 -11.73 -7.43
N PRO A 62 -1.72 -11.64 -8.70
CA PRO A 62 -2.40 -12.29 -9.82
C PRO A 62 -2.41 -13.81 -9.74
N LEU A 63 -1.43 -14.41 -9.08
CA LEU A 63 -1.35 -15.85 -8.87
C LEU A 63 -2.41 -16.36 -7.89
N SER A 64 -2.88 -15.50 -6.96
CA SER A 64 -3.75 -15.88 -5.85
C SER A 64 -5.08 -16.49 -6.32
N GLY A 65 -5.73 -15.88 -7.32
CA GLY A 65 -6.99 -16.37 -7.89
C GLY A 65 -6.81 -17.71 -8.61
N TYR A 66 -5.78 -17.82 -9.45
CA TYR A 66 -5.46 -19.07 -10.16
C TYR A 66 -5.17 -20.22 -9.18
N ALA A 67 -4.34 -19.95 -8.16
CA ALA A 67 -4.00 -20.94 -7.15
C ALA A 67 -5.24 -21.41 -6.35
N ALA A 68 -6.11 -20.45 -5.96
CA ALA A 68 -7.35 -20.75 -5.25
C ALA A 68 -8.32 -21.60 -6.09
N ASP A 69 -8.47 -21.32 -7.38
CA ASP A 69 -9.31 -22.11 -8.27
C ASP A 69 -8.72 -23.51 -8.50
N LYS A 70 -7.40 -23.64 -8.64
CA LYS A 70 -6.72 -24.92 -8.92
C LYS A 70 -6.65 -25.84 -7.69
N PHE A 71 -6.19 -25.32 -6.56
CA PHE A 71 -5.91 -26.13 -5.37
C PHE A 71 -7.02 -26.06 -4.32
N GLY A 72 -7.95 -25.11 -4.48
CA GLY A 72 -9.04 -24.84 -3.57
C GLY A 72 -8.75 -23.66 -2.65
N ALA A 73 -9.76 -22.80 -2.48
CA ALA A 73 -9.63 -21.54 -1.76
C ALA A 73 -9.21 -21.72 -0.28
N ARG A 74 -9.77 -22.75 0.43
CA ARG A 74 -9.35 -23.08 1.80
C ARG A 74 -7.88 -23.46 1.88
N THR A 75 -7.41 -24.35 0.97
CA THR A 75 -6.03 -24.84 0.97
C THR A 75 -5.06 -23.68 0.78
N ILE A 76 -5.32 -22.80 -0.20
CA ILE A 76 -4.46 -21.64 -0.47
C ILE A 76 -4.52 -20.62 0.65
N PHE A 77 -5.68 -20.38 1.25
CA PHE A 77 -5.78 -19.44 2.38
C PHE A 77 -4.97 -19.92 3.59
N ILE A 78 -5.06 -21.21 3.94
CA ILE A 78 -4.26 -21.81 5.02
C ILE A 78 -2.76 -21.75 4.69
N ALA A 79 -2.38 -22.13 3.46
CA ALA A 79 -0.98 -22.08 3.03
C ALA A 79 -0.42 -20.64 3.07
N ALA A 80 -1.22 -19.65 2.66
CA ALA A 80 -0.86 -18.24 2.71
C ALA A 80 -0.59 -17.75 4.13
N ILE A 81 -1.47 -18.09 5.09
CA ILE A 81 -1.29 -17.75 6.51
C ILE A 81 -0.07 -18.47 7.07
N ALA A 82 0.12 -19.75 6.73
CA ALA A 82 1.27 -20.53 7.21
C ALA A 82 2.60 -19.96 6.71
N VAL A 83 2.69 -19.61 5.41
CA VAL A 83 3.87 -18.97 4.81
C VAL A 83 4.12 -17.60 5.45
N PHE A 84 3.09 -16.78 5.63
CA PHE A 84 3.21 -15.47 6.26
C PHE A 84 3.70 -15.58 7.71
N THR A 85 3.13 -16.50 8.49
CA THR A 85 3.51 -16.73 9.88
C THR A 85 4.93 -17.28 10.00
N PHE A 86 5.29 -18.25 9.17
CA PHE A 86 6.64 -18.78 9.12
C PHE A 86 7.68 -17.71 8.72
N ALA A 87 7.38 -16.92 7.70
CA ALA A 87 8.22 -15.80 7.28
C ALA A 87 8.35 -14.73 8.39
N SER A 88 7.31 -14.52 9.18
CA SER A 88 7.39 -13.63 10.36
C SER A 88 8.38 -14.16 11.40
N VAL A 89 8.43 -15.48 11.64
CA VAL A 89 9.48 -16.08 12.48
C VAL A 89 10.86 -15.79 11.92
N LEU A 90 11.06 -15.99 10.61
CA LEU A 90 12.34 -15.72 9.96
C LEU A 90 12.74 -14.24 10.02
N CYS A 91 11.77 -13.31 9.85
CA CYS A 91 12.03 -11.87 10.04
C CYS A 91 12.55 -11.57 11.45
N GLY A 92 11.93 -12.15 12.48
CA GLY A 92 12.36 -11.95 13.87
C GLY A 92 13.68 -12.64 14.23
N LEU A 93 14.07 -13.66 13.49
CA LEU A 93 15.37 -14.37 13.66
C LEU A 93 16.50 -13.79 12.80
N SER A 94 16.20 -12.82 11.92
CA SER A 94 17.19 -12.23 11.02
C SER A 94 18.29 -11.50 11.80
N THR A 95 19.53 -11.69 11.41
CA THR A 95 20.72 -11.03 11.97
C THR A 95 21.37 -10.06 11.00
N SER A 96 20.85 -9.98 9.78
CA SER A 96 21.35 -9.12 8.73
C SER A 96 20.20 -8.56 7.86
N LEU A 97 20.47 -7.41 7.21
CA LEU A 97 19.53 -6.82 6.24
C LEU A 97 19.21 -7.78 5.09
N PHE A 98 20.16 -8.61 4.67
CA PHE A 98 19.95 -9.59 3.60
C PHE A 98 18.96 -10.68 4.01
N GLU A 99 19.15 -11.31 5.17
CA GLU A 99 18.23 -12.33 5.71
C GLU A 99 16.85 -11.75 5.95
N PHE A 100 16.80 -10.55 6.51
CA PHE A 100 15.56 -9.81 6.71
C PHE A 100 14.82 -9.58 5.39
N THR A 101 15.52 -9.12 4.35
CA THR A 101 14.94 -8.87 3.03
C THR A 101 14.38 -10.15 2.39
N LEU A 102 15.10 -11.27 2.47
CA LEU A 102 14.60 -12.56 1.97
C LEU A 102 13.37 -13.03 2.74
N SER A 103 13.36 -12.86 4.05
CA SER A 103 12.22 -13.18 4.90
C SER A 103 11.00 -12.29 4.55
N ARG A 104 11.22 -11.01 4.26
CA ARG A 104 10.18 -10.08 3.80
C ARG A 104 9.61 -10.44 2.43
N ILE A 105 10.44 -10.95 1.50
CA ILE A 105 9.96 -11.48 0.21
C ILE A 105 9.03 -12.68 0.44
N LEU A 106 9.44 -13.62 1.29
CA LEU A 106 8.63 -14.80 1.62
C LEU A 106 7.33 -14.40 2.32
N GLN A 107 7.38 -13.43 3.23
CA GLN A 107 6.20 -12.89 3.92
C GLN A 107 5.24 -12.22 2.93
N GLY A 108 5.77 -11.48 1.94
CA GLY A 108 4.99 -10.88 0.87
C GLY A 108 4.29 -11.91 -0.02
N LEU A 109 4.89 -13.07 -0.28
CA LEU A 109 4.24 -14.19 -0.97
C LEU A 109 2.99 -14.66 -0.20
N GLY A 110 3.09 -14.83 1.13
CA GLY A 110 1.94 -15.17 1.98
C GLY A 110 0.87 -14.07 1.95
N GLY A 111 1.24 -12.82 2.21
CA GLY A 111 0.35 -11.67 2.23
C GLY A 111 -0.41 -11.47 0.92
N ALA A 112 0.26 -11.64 -0.22
CA ALA A 112 -0.35 -11.52 -1.55
C ALA A 112 -1.57 -12.42 -1.78
N MET A 113 -1.62 -13.57 -1.10
CA MET A 113 -2.70 -14.54 -1.24
C MET A 113 -3.75 -14.43 -0.13
N MET A 114 -3.40 -13.89 1.05
CA MET A 114 -4.32 -13.81 2.18
C MET A 114 -5.56 -12.96 1.87
N VAL A 115 -5.39 -11.74 1.38
CA VAL A 115 -6.49 -10.79 1.14
C VAL A 115 -7.41 -11.24 0.00
N PRO A 116 -6.92 -11.52 -1.23
CA PRO A 116 -7.80 -11.89 -2.33
C PRO A 116 -8.52 -13.22 -2.08
N VAL A 117 -7.80 -14.24 -1.57
CA VAL A 117 -8.37 -15.56 -1.32
C VAL A 117 -9.32 -15.53 -0.12
N GLY A 118 -9.00 -14.77 0.93
CA GLY A 118 -9.90 -14.57 2.07
C GLY A 118 -11.22 -13.95 1.64
N ARG A 119 -11.19 -12.89 0.81
CA ARG A 119 -12.41 -12.31 0.24
C ARG A 119 -13.18 -13.31 -0.62
N LEU A 120 -12.49 -14.08 -1.44
CA LEU A 120 -13.12 -15.13 -2.27
C LEU A 120 -13.87 -16.14 -1.41
N VAL A 121 -13.25 -16.64 -0.33
CA VAL A 121 -13.84 -17.61 0.60
C VAL A 121 -15.12 -17.10 1.25
N VAL A 122 -15.15 -15.81 1.62
CA VAL A 122 -16.32 -15.23 2.30
C VAL A 122 -17.44 -14.84 1.35
N LEU A 123 -17.08 -14.29 0.16
CA LEU A 123 -18.07 -13.65 -0.71
C LEU A 123 -18.66 -14.59 -1.76
N ARG A 124 -18.02 -15.75 -2.03
CA ARG A 124 -18.41 -16.66 -3.13
C ARG A 124 -19.83 -17.21 -2.98
N ASP A 125 -20.18 -17.66 -1.77
CA ASP A 125 -21.47 -18.32 -1.50
C ASP A 125 -22.43 -17.44 -0.69
N LEU A 126 -22.14 -16.12 -0.59
CA LEU A 126 -22.90 -15.21 0.25
C LEU A 126 -24.14 -14.66 -0.48
N PRO A 127 -25.34 -14.73 0.13
CA PRO A 127 -26.54 -14.07 -0.40
C PRO A 127 -26.31 -12.56 -0.55
N LYS A 128 -26.85 -11.97 -1.64
CA LYS A 128 -26.67 -10.55 -1.98
C LYS A 128 -27.10 -9.60 -0.85
N GLU A 129 -28.12 -9.98 -0.09
CA GLU A 129 -28.68 -9.20 1.03
C GLU A 129 -27.69 -9.06 2.19
N LYS A 130 -26.80 -10.03 2.37
CA LYS A 130 -25.80 -10.04 3.44
C LYS A 130 -24.46 -9.42 3.03
N LEU A 131 -24.25 -9.17 1.73
CA LEU A 131 -22.98 -8.76 1.15
C LEU A 131 -22.44 -7.47 1.79
N VAL A 132 -23.29 -6.43 1.91
CA VAL A 132 -22.87 -5.14 2.47
C VAL A 132 -22.42 -5.27 3.93
N LYS A 133 -23.21 -6.00 4.74
CA LYS A 133 -22.88 -6.23 6.16
C LYS A 133 -21.57 -7.02 6.31
N THR A 134 -21.38 -8.06 5.51
CA THR A 134 -20.20 -8.92 5.58
C THR A 134 -18.95 -8.19 5.13
N VAL A 135 -19.02 -7.42 4.03
CA VAL A 135 -17.90 -6.57 3.57
C VAL A 135 -17.54 -5.53 4.64
N ALA A 136 -18.52 -4.94 5.32
CA ALA A 136 -18.25 -4.03 6.44
C ALA A 136 -17.50 -4.72 7.58
N ILE A 137 -17.90 -5.92 7.98
CA ILE A 137 -17.24 -6.70 9.06
C ILE A 137 -15.78 -6.99 8.70
N ILE A 138 -15.49 -7.35 7.43
CA ILE A 138 -14.12 -7.61 6.96
C ILE A 138 -13.29 -6.33 6.92
N THR A 139 -13.89 -5.20 6.56
CA THR A 139 -13.16 -3.96 6.30
C THR A 139 -12.84 -3.18 7.57
N TRP A 140 -13.71 -3.20 8.58
CA TRP A 140 -13.52 -2.42 9.81
C TRP A 140 -12.21 -2.71 10.55
N PRO A 141 -11.83 -3.99 10.82
CA PRO A 141 -10.55 -4.28 11.44
C PRO A 141 -9.36 -3.85 10.57
N ALA A 142 -9.48 -4.03 9.26
CA ALA A 142 -8.46 -3.59 8.31
C ALA A 142 -8.21 -2.08 8.36
N LEU A 143 -9.24 -1.27 8.62
CA LEU A 143 -9.12 0.19 8.77
C LEU A 143 -8.52 0.61 10.13
N SER A 144 -8.66 -0.20 11.17
CA SER A 144 -8.08 0.09 12.49
C SER A 144 -6.60 -0.28 12.58
N ALA A 145 -6.12 -1.23 11.78
CA ALA A 145 -4.73 -1.68 11.81
C ALA A 145 -3.71 -0.56 11.56
N PRO A 146 -3.86 0.32 10.54
CA PRO A 146 -2.93 1.44 10.36
C PRO A 146 -2.93 2.46 11.49
N LEU A 147 -4.04 2.56 12.24
CA LEU A 147 -4.12 3.44 13.42
C LEU A 147 -3.32 2.86 14.58
N LEU A 148 -3.44 1.57 14.81
CA LEU A 148 -2.77 0.89 15.93
C LEU A 148 -1.30 0.57 15.63
N GLY A 149 -0.96 0.32 14.36
CA GLY A 149 0.37 -0.14 13.96
C GLY A 149 1.52 0.72 14.46
N PRO A 150 1.59 2.02 14.15
CA PRO A 150 2.72 2.85 14.55
C PRO A 150 2.89 2.97 16.07
N VAL A 151 1.79 2.98 16.83
CA VAL A 151 1.86 3.03 18.29
C VAL A 151 2.36 1.72 18.87
N LEU A 152 1.81 0.59 18.42
CA LEU A 152 2.27 -0.74 18.84
C LEU A 152 3.74 -0.95 18.44
N GLY A 153 4.13 -0.54 17.24
CA GLY A 153 5.50 -0.64 16.77
C GLY A 153 6.46 0.19 17.60
N GLY A 154 6.10 1.43 17.88
CA GLY A 154 6.88 2.31 18.75
C GLY A 154 6.98 1.77 20.17
N TYR A 155 5.88 1.30 20.75
CA TYR A 155 5.85 0.72 22.10
C TYR A 155 6.71 -0.54 22.21
N ILE A 156 6.55 -1.48 21.25
CA ILE A 156 7.35 -2.71 21.20
C ILE A 156 8.83 -2.40 21.03
N ALA A 157 9.18 -1.51 20.09
CA ALA A 157 10.56 -1.16 19.81
C ALA A 157 11.26 -0.45 20.99
N THR A 158 10.50 0.23 21.86
CA THR A 158 11.05 0.95 23.02
C THR A 158 11.14 0.08 24.28
N HIS A 159 10.13 -0.77 24.56
CA HIS A 159 10.03 -1.50 25.84
C HIS A 159 10.37 -2.98 25.73
N PHE A 160 10.40 -3.51 24.50
CA PHE A 160 10.76 -4.89 24.17
C PHE A 160 11.81 -4.90 23.08
N SER A 161 12.18 -6.08 22.57
CA SER A 161 12.99 -6.18 21.37
C SER A 161 12.12 -6.05 20.12
N TRP A 162 12.66 -5.45 19.04
CA TRP A 162 11.91 -5.23 17.78
C TRP A 162 11.38 -6.53 17.15
N GLN A 163 12.01 -7.65 17.42
CA GLN A 163 11.62 -8.98 16.91
C GLN A 163 10.18 -9.34 17.29
N TRP A 164 9.66 -8.84 18.42
CA TRP A 164 8.29 -9.07 18.86
C TRP A 164 7.24 -8.48 17.92
N ILE A 165 7.62 -7.50 17.08
CA ILE A 165 6.76 -6.98 16.01
C ILE A 165 6.35 -8.10 15.06
N PHE A 166 7.24 -9.05 14.81
CA PHE A 166 7.01 -10.20 13.94
C PHE A 166 6.43 -11.39 14.70
N TYR A 167 6.90 -11.65 15.92
CA TYR A 167 6.44 -12.79 16.72
C TYR A 167 4.97 -12.67 17.14
N MET A 168 4.41 -11.47 17.21
CA MET A 168 2.97 -11.29 17.46
C MET A 168 2.09 -11.92 16.36
N ASN A 169 2.61 -12.15 15.16
CA ASN A 169 1.91 -12.82 14.08
C ASN A 169 1.77 -14.33 14.32
N ILE A 170 2.62 -14.94 15.18
CA ILE A 170 2.61 -16.39 15.42
C ILE A 170 1.31 -16.86 16.06
N PRO A 171 0.89 -16.33 17.23
CA PRO A 171 -0.37 -16.77 17.84
C PRO A 171 -1.59 -16.46 16.96
N LEU A 172 -1.59 -15.30 16.26
CA LEU A 172 -2.66 -14.91 15.35
C LEU A 172 -2.75 -15.88 14.16
N GLY A 173 -1.60 -16.23 13.56
CA GLY A 173 -1.53 -17.17 12.45
C GLY A 173 -1.96 -18.57 12.83
N ILE A 174 -1.53 -19.09 13.98
CA ILE A 174 -1.95 -20.41 14.48
C ILE A 174 -3.47 -20.44 14.68
N ILE A 175 -4.04 -19.46 15.36
CA ILE A 175 -5.49 -19.35 15.56
C ILE A 175 -6.23 -19.30 14.23
N ALA A 176 -5.73 -18.49 13.28
CA ALA A 176 -6.34 -18.34 11.94
C ALA A 176 -6.27 -19.65 11.14
N ILE A 177 -5.17 -20.41 11.21
CA ILE A 177 -5.04 -21.72 10.56
C ILE A 177 -6.03 -22.71 11.14
N LEU A 178 -6.08 -22.85 12.47
CA LEU A 178 -7.00 -23.77 13.16
C LEU A 178 -8.46 -23.41 12.86
N ALA A 179 -8.81 -22.14 12.94
CA ALA A 179 -10.14 -21.66 12.58
C ALA A 179 -10.48 -21.93 11.11
N SER A 180 -9.53 -21.76 10.19
CA SER A 180 -9.69 -22.05 8.76
C SER A 180 -9.96 -23.53 8.51
N LEU A 181 -9.26 -24.42 9.19
CA LEU A 181 -9.47 -25.87 9.12
C LEU A 181 -10.88 -26.26 9.51
N TYR A 182 -11.45 -25.59 10.51
CA TYR A 182 -12.79 -25.90 11.02
C TYR A 182 -13.92 -25.20 10.24
N LEU A 183 -13.76 -23.93 9.90
CA LEU A 183 -14.83 -23.09 9.33
C LEU A 183 -14.96 -23.19 7.83
N LEU A 184 -13.83 -23.32 7.10
CA LEU A 184 -13.83 -23.16 5.65
C LEU A 184 -14.08 -24.47 4.90
N ARG A 185 -14.84 -24.38 3.80
CA ARG A 185 -14.97 -25.47 2.81
C ARG A 185 -13.94 -25.29 1.72
N ASN A 186 -13.36 -26.39 1.23
CA ASN A 186 -12.42 -26.32 0.11
C ASN A 186 -13.18 -26.36 -1.21
N THR A 187 -13.34 -25.20 -1.83
CA THR A 187 -14.02 -25.05 -3.13
C THR A 187 -12.98 -24.75 -4.19
N LYS A 188 -13.05 -25.50 -5.29
CA LYS A 188 -12.24 -25.29 -6.50
C LYS A 188 -13.08 -24.54 -7.55
N GLY A 189 -12.43 -23.85 -8.46
CA GLY A 189 -13.04 -23.18 -9.61
C GLY A 189 -12.60 -23.79 -10.93
N ASP A 190 -13.07 -23.20 -12.02
CA ASP A 190 -12.58 -23.53 -13.36
C ASP A 190 -11.22 -22.88 -13.59
N VAL A 191 -10.26 -23.71 -13.99
CA VAL A 191 -8.86 -23.28 -14.14
C VAL A 191 -8.54 -23.07 -15.60
N GLY A 192 -8.40 -21.83 -16.02
CA GLY A 192 -7.80 -21.45 -17.30
C GLY A 192 -6.28 -21.69 -17.33
N LYS A 193 -5.64 -21.48 -18.47
CA LYS A 193 -4.17 -21.49 -18.58
C LYS A 193 -3.60 -20.25 -17.93
N PHE A 194 -2.66 -20.42 -16.98
CA PHE A 194 -1.97 -19.31 -16.36
C PHE A 194 -0.87 -18.74 -17.27
N ASP A 195 -0.82 -17.43 -17.38
CA ASP A 195 0.19 -16.72 -18.17
C ASP A 195 1.52 -16.62 -17.40
N ILE A 196 2.28 -17.73 -17.36
CA ILE A 196 3.59 -17.78 -16.67
C ILE A 196 4.55 -16.75 -17.25
N LYS A 197 4.55 -16.56 -18.59
CA LYS A 197 5.46 -15.62 -19.26
C LYS A 197 5.15 -14.17 -18.87
N GLY A 198 3.87 -13.78 -18.90
CA GLY A 198 3.44 -12.45 -18.43
C GLY A 198 3.75 -12.23 -16.95
N PHE A 199 3.54 -13.27 -16.13
CA PHE A 199 3.85 -13.23 -14.70
C PHE A 199 5.34 -12.99 -14.45
N LEU A 200 6.23 -13.77 -15.07
CA LEU A 200 7.68 -13.61 -14.89
C LEU A 200 8.20 -12.27 -15.44
N LEU A 201 7.77 -11.87 -16.65
CA LEU A 201 8.20 -10.60 -17.24
C LEU A 201 7.78 -9.40 -16.39
N THR A 202 6.54 -9.38 -15.91
CA THR A 202 6.04 -8.27 -15.07
C THR A 202 6.72 -8.26 -13.73
N GLY A 203 6.81 -9.41 -13.05
CA GLY A 203 7.32 -9.50 -11.70
C GLY A 203 8.82 -9.30 -11.62
N VAL A 204 9.60 -10.01 -12.44
CA VAL A 204 11.06 -9.85 -12.46
C VAL A 204 11.44 -8.46 -12.97
N GLY A 205 10.74 -7.95 -14.00
CA GLY A 205 10.96 -6.60 -14.50
C GLY A 205 10.75 -5.53 -13.42
N PHE A 206 9.64 -5.61 -12.68
CA PHE A 206 9.36 -4.68 -11.60
C PHE A 206 10.33 -4.84 -10.43
N ALA A 207 10.67 -6.07 -10.03
CA ALA A 207 11.63 -6.33 -8.97
C ALA A 207 13.02 -5.76 -9.29
N LEU A 208 13.52 -5.97 -10.51
CA LEU A 208 14.81 -5.41 -10.94
C LEU A 208 14.76 -3.87 -11.03
N PHE A 209 13.66 -3.31 -11.53
CA PHE A 209 13.49 -1.85 -11.57
C PHE A 209 13.57 -1.24 -10.16
N MET A 210 12.86 -1.81 -9.19
CA MET A 210 12.88 -1.38 -7.80
C MET A 210 14.27 -1.56 -7.16
N ALA A 211 14.88 -2.74 -7.36
CA ALA A 211 16.23 -3.02 -6.84
C ALA A 211 17.28 -2.06 -7.41
N GLY A 212 17.18 -1.72 -8.69
CA GLY A 212 18.10 -0.77 -9.31
C GLY A 212 17.99 0.66 -8.73
N ILE A 213 16.76 1.11 -8.42
CA ILE A 213 16.56 2.41 -7.73
C ILE A 213 17.11 2.33 -6.29
N GLU A 214 16.89 1.22 -5.60
CA GLU A 214 17.40 1.01 -4.24
C GLU A 214 18.94 1.00 -4.21
N PHE A 215 19.59 0.34 -5.17
CA PHE A 215 21.05 0.37 -5.31
C PHE A 215 21.55 1.79 -5.61
N LEU A 216 20.81 2.57 -6.40
CA LEU A 216 21.14 3.97 -6.67
C LEU A 216 21.06 4.82 -5.39
N ALA A 217 20.13 4.52 -4.49
CA ALA A 217 19.97 5.22 -3.21
C ALA A 217 21.04 4.83 -2.18
N SER A 218 21.54 3.58 -2.24
CA SER A 218 22.44 3.03 -1.19
C SER A 218 23.93 3.14 -1.52
N THR A 219 24.33 3.34 -2.80
CA THR A 219 25.75 3.24 -3.19
C THR A 219 26.07 4.20 -4.35
N SER A 220 26.66 5.35 -4.04
CA SER A 220 27.08 6.34 -5.06
C SER A 220 28.10 5.80 -6.05
N ASP A 221 28.97 4.87 -5.62
CA ASP A 221 30.10 4.37 -6.45
C ASP A 221 29.69 3.37 -7.52
N LYS A 222 28.42 2.90 -7.52
CA LYS A 222 27.91 1.88 -8.45
C LYS A 222 26.83 2.42 -9.40
N LEU A 223 26.91 3.71 -9.75
CA LEU A 223 25.93 4.37 -10.60
C LEU A 223 25.65 3.60 -11.90
N LEU A 224 26.69 3.17 -12.62
CA LEU A 224 26.55 2.46 -13.90
C LEU A 224 25.85 1.10 -13.71
N GLN A 225 26.18 0.38 -12.62
CA GLN A 225 25.53 -0.89 -12.31
C GLN A 225 24.05 -0.69 -11.97
N SER A 226 23.71 0.31 -11.14
CA SER A 226 22.34 0.65 -10.79
C SER A 226 21.51 1.03 -12.01
N LEU A 227 22.05 1.88 -12.89
CA LEU A 227 21.41 2.23 -14.15
C LEU A 227 21.24 1.03 -15.09
N GLY A 228 22.20 0.11 -15.13
CA GLY A 228 22.11 -1.14 -15.87
C GLY A 228 20.94 -2.01 -15.37
N VAL A 229 20.82 -2.20 -14.07
CA VAL A 229 19.73 -2.97 -13.45
C VAL A 229 18.36 -2.31 -13.72
N ILE A 230 18.28 -0.97 -13.61
CA ILE A 230 17.06 -0.20 -13.95
C ILE A 230 16.69 -0.42 -15.42
N ALA A 231 17.66 -0.32 -16.35
CA ALA A 231 17.43 -0.49 -17.78
C ALA A 231 16.93 -1.90 -18.13
N VAL A 232 17.51 -2.93 -17.51
CA VAL A 232 17.04 -4.32 -17.66
C VAL A 232 15.60 -4.45 -17.13
N GLY A 233 15.32 -3.92 -15.93
CA GLY A 233 13.99 -3.93 -15.34
C GLY A 233 12.94 -3.26 -16.25
N LEU A 234 13.23 -2.06 -16.74
CA LEU A 234 12.35 -1.33 -17.67
C LEU A 234 12.16 -2.10 -19.00
N THR A 235 13.22 -2.71 -19.52
CA THR A 235 13.13 -3.53 -20.75
C THR A 235 12.18 -4.71 -20.54
N LEU A 236 12.31 -5.44 -19.43
CA LEU A 236 11.41 -6.54 -19.09
C LEU A 236 9.96 -6.07 -18.91
N MET A 237 9.74 -4.92 -18.27
CA MET A 237 8.40 -4.32 -18.15
C MET A 237 7.80 -3.94 -19.51
N ILE A 238 8.60 -3.38 -20.43
CA ILE A 238 8.15 -3.09 -21.79
C ILE A 238 7.80 -4.39 -22.53
N LEU A 239 8.61 -5.43 -22.38
CA LEU A 239 8.34 -6.75 -22.95
C LEU A 239 7.08 -7.38 -22.34
N ALA A 240 6.85 -7.20 -21.03
CA ALA A 240 5.63 -7.61 -20.34
C ALA A 240 4.38 -6.93 -20.95
N ILE A 241 4.41 -5.61 -21.12
CA ILE A 241 3.32 -4.84 -21.74
C ILE A 241 3.03 -5.35 -23.15
N ARG A 242 4.08 -5.59 -23.96
CA ARG A 242 3.94 -6.14 -25.33
C ARG A 242 3.36 -7.54 -25.33
N HIS A 243 3.79 -8.38 -24.38
CA HIS A 243 3.29 -9.74 -24.23
C HIS A 243 1.80 -9.75 -23.83
N VAL A 244 1.43 -9.00 -22.78
CA VAL A 244 0.05 -8.91 -22.28
C VAL A 244 -0.93 -8.44 -23.38
N LYS A 245 -0.52 -7.50 -24.24
CA LYS A 245 -1.35 -7.04 -25.38
C LYS A 245 -1.58 -8.11 -26.46
N LYS A 246 -0.72 -9.15 -26.55
CA LYS A 246 -0.76 -10.18 -27.59
C LYS A 246 -1.23 -11.55 -27.07
N ALA A 247 -1.18 -11.77 -25.77
CA ALA A 247 -1.53 -13.05 -25.15
C ALA A 247 -3.03 -13.34 -25.26
N LYS A 248 -3.39 -14.60 -25.52
CA LYS A 248 -4.80 -15.04 -25.57
C LYS A 248 -5.47 -14.99 -24.19
N ASN A 249 -4.73 -15.35 -23.15
CA ASN A 249 -5.19 -15.34 -21.75
C ASN A 249 -4.16 -14.56 -20.93
N PRO A 250 -4.13 -13.22 -21.01
CA PRO A 250 -3.14 -12.43 -20.30
C PRO A 250 -3.41 -12.44 -18.79
N LEU A 251 -2.35 -12.21 -18.00
CA LEU A 251 -2.42 -12.12 -16.54
C LEU A 251 -3.38 -11.03 -16.06
N PHE A 252 -3.42 -9.92 -16.80
CA PHE A 252 -4.35 -8.80 -16.65
C PHE A 252 -4.54 -8.13 -18.01
N SER A 253 -5.63 -7.35 -18.17
CA SER A 253 -5.92 -6.64 -19.43
C SER A 253 -5.71 -5.13 -19.27
N PHE A 254 -5.22 -4.49 -20.35
CA PHE A 254 -5.19 -3.03 -20.46
C PHE A 254 -6.48 -2.43 -21.04
N ASP A 255 -7.52 -3.22 -21.28
CA ASP A 255 -8.76 -2.74 -21.91
C ASP A 255 -9.43 -1.60 -21.12
N ALA A 256 -9.31 -1.62 -19.80
CA ALA A 256 -9.81 -0.56 -18.95
C ALA A 256 -9.14 0.81 -19.22
N MET A 257 -7.90 0.82 -19.76
CA MET A 257 -7.19 2.05 -20.13
C MET A 257 -7.82 2.80 -21.31
N GLN A 258 -8.75 2.18 -22.04
CA GLN A 258 -9.54 2.84 -23.09
C GLN A 258 -10.52 3.85 -22.48
N HIS A 259 -10.94 3.65 -21.22
CA HIS A 259 -11.81 4.57 -20.51
C HIS A 259 -11.03 5.73 -19.92
N LYS A 260 -11.46 6.97 -20.23
CA LYS A 260 -10.75 8.20 -19.85
C LYS A 260 -10.51 8.30 -18.34
N THR A 261 -11.55 8.05 -17.54
CA THR A 261 -11.49 8.14 -16.07
C THR A 261 -10.51 7.14 -15.47
N PHE A 262 -10.50 5.89 -15.96
CA PHE A 262 -9.54 4.87 -15.55
C PHE A 262 -8.11 5.26 -15.93
N ARG A 263 -7.90 5.70 -17.18
CA ARG A 263 -6.58 6.11 -17.68
C ARG A 263 -5.99 7.27 -16.89
N LEU A 264 -6.76 8.32 -16.60
CA LEU A 264 -6.33 9.45 -15.78
C LEU A 264 -6.02 9.02 -14.34
N SER A 265 -6.85 8.12 -13.77
CA SER A 265 -6.58 7.55 -12.45
C SER A 265 -5.32 6.68 -12.42
N VAL A 266 -4.92 6.07 -13.54
CA VAL A 266 -3.66 5.32 -13.64
C VAL A 266 -2.48 6.28 -13.74
N TYR A 267 -2.48 7.26 -14.61
CA TYR A 267 -1.32 8.17 -14.80
C TYR A 267 -1.15 9.12 -13.61
N GLY A 268 -1.97 10.12 -13.45
CA GLY A 268 -1.85 11.08 -12.35
C GLY A 268 -2.13 10.47 -10.98
N GLY A 269 -3.07 9.52 -10.94
CA GLY A 269 -3.31 8.75 -9.74
C GLY A 269 -2.11 7.92 -9.29
N SER A 270 -1.26 7.42 -10.19
CA SER A 270 0.00 6.75 -9.81
C SER A 270 0.99 7.73 -9.20
N VAL A 271 1.17 8.90 -9.82
CA VAL A 271 2.11 9.91 -9.31
C VAL A 271 1.74 10.33 -7.87
N VAL A 272 0.48 10.64 -7.61
CA VAL A 272 0.07 11.01 -6.25
C VAL A 272 0.15 9.83 -5.28
N ARG A 273 -0.17 8.59 -5.70
CA ARG A 273 -0.02 7.41 -4.85
C ARG A 273 1.43 7.15 -4.46
N VAL A 274 2.38 7.40 -5.37
CA VAL A 274 3.82 7.36 -5.08
C VAL A 274 4.18 8.42 -4.04
N ALA A 275 3.78 9.68 -4.22
CA ALA A 275 4.01 10.73 -3.24
C ALA A 275 3.41 10.39 -1.87
N LEU A 276 2.15 9.94 -1.83
CA LEU A 276 1.49 9.54 -0.59
C LEU A 276 2.09 8.25 0.01
N GLY A 277 2.64 7.37 -0.82
CA GLY A 277 3.33 6.14 -0.43
C GLY A 277 4.63 6.41 0.34
N SER A 278 5.24 7.58 0.17
CA SER A 278 6.46 7.99 0.86
C SER A 278 6.27 8.29 2.34
N ALA A 279 5.12 8.86 2.72
CA ALA A 279 4.89 9.36 4.07
C ALA A 279 5.05 8.31 5.19
N PRO A 280 4.58 7.05 5.06
CA PRO A 280 4.81 6.02 6.08
C PRO A 280 6.27 5.67 6.33
N PHE A 281 7.17 6.02 5.42
CA PHE A 281 8.60 5.82 5.53
C PHE A 281 9.32 7.11 5.98
N LEU A 282 9.08 8.22 5.27
CA LEU A 282 9.76 9.49 5.55
C LEU A 282 9.40 10.11 6.90
N VAL A 283 8.10 10.10 7.27
CA VAL A 283 7.66 10.79 8.49
C VAL A 283 8.22 10.16 9.76
N PRO A 284 8.17 8.82 9.96
CA PRO A 284 8.79 8.19 11.13
C PRO A 284 10.29 8.43 11.22
N LEU A 285 11.01 8.37 10.08
CA LEU A 285 12.45 8.62 10.03
C LEU A 285 12.77 10.08 10.37
N MET A 286 12.03 11.05 9.82
CA MET A 286 12.18 12.47 10.13
C MET A 286 11.96 12.74 11.63
N LEU A 287 10.90 12.18 12.22
CA LEU A 287 10.61 12.37 13.64
C LEU A 287 11.71 11.79 14.53
N GLN A 288 12.23 10.60 14.21
CA GLN A 288 13.21 9.92 15.04
C GLN A 288 14.63 10.41 14.77
N LEU A 289 15.09 10.42 13.52
CA LEU A 289 16.48 10.78 13.17
C LEU A 289 16.68 12.28 13.00
N GLY A 290 15.66 12.99 12.48
CA GLY A 290 15.73 14.44 12.25
C GLY A 290 15.44 15.26 13.49
N LEU A 291 14.47 14.84 14.31
CA LEU A 291 13.98 15.62 15.46
C LEU A 291 14.30 14.96 16.81
N GLY A 292 14.80 13.71 16.84
CA GLY A 292 15.22 13.03 18.05
C GLY A 292 14.08 12.45 18.90
N TYR A 293 12.87 12.31 18.33
CA TYR A 293 11.76 11.64 19.03
C TYR A 293 12.05 10.16 19.23
N SER A 294 11.61 9.61 20.36
CA SER A 294 11.61 8.17 20.57
C SER A 294 10.65 7.45 19.62
N PRO A 295 10.80 6.14 19.37
CA PRO A 295 9.87 5.37 18.56
C PRO A 295 8.41 5.47 19.05
N VAL A 296 8.17 5.50 20.37
CA VAL A 296 6.83 5.66 20.97
C VAL A 296 6.23 7.02 20.67
N GLU A 297 7.00 8.09 20.83
CA GLU A 297 6.53 9.45 20.55
C GLU A 297 6.22 9.62 19.06
N ALA A 298 7.12 9.15 18.19
CA ALA A 298 6.90 9.16 16.74
C ALA A 298 5.64 8.35 16.35
N GLY A 299 5.44 7.18 16.92
CA GLY A 299 4.25 6.36 16.73
C GLY A 299 2.97 7.06 17.19
N SER A 300 3.01 7.73 18.35
CA SER A 300 1.89 8.50 18.91
C SER A 300 1.52 9.71 18.04
N LEU A 301 2.50 10.38 17.46
CA LEU A 301 2.27 11.49 16.52
C LEU A 301 1.65 10.98 15.22
N LEU A 302 2.09 9.82 14.72
CA LEU A 302 1.50 9.19 13.52
C LEU A 302 0.03 8.79 13.69
N LEU A 303 -0.45 8.59 14.91
CA LEU A 303 -1.90 8.40 15.16
C LEU A 303 -2.73 9.52 14.53
N TRP A 304 -2.27 10.75 14.60
CA TRP A 304 -3.00 11.89 14.06
C TRP A 304 -3.14 11.85 12.55
N LEU A 305 -2.14 11.32 11.83
CA LEU A 305 -2.24 11.08 10.39
C LEU A 305 -3.39 10.11 10.07
N PHE A 306 -3.48 9.01 10.81
CA PHE A 306 -4.53 7.99 10.60
C PHE A 306 -5.88 8.45 11.15
N ALA A 307 -5.91 9.23 12.23
CA ALA A 307 -7.13 9.86 12.75
C ALA A 307 -7.73 10.81 11.71
N GLY A 308 -6.91 11.67 11.07
CA GLY A 308 -7.35 12.54 9.98
C GLY A 308 -7.88 11.75 8.78
N ASN A 309 -7.22 10.62 8.44
CA ASN A 309 -7.66 9.72 7.39
C ASN A 309 -9.07 9.14 7.66
N LEU A 310 -9.37 8.79 8.90
CA LEU A 310 -10.70 8.28 9.28
C LEU A 310 -11.74 9.39 9.41
N ALA A 311 -11.35 10.53 9.98
CA ALA A 311 -12.27 11.66 10.25
C ALA A 311 -12.98 12.20 9.00
N ILE A 312 -12.31 12.21 7.84
CA ILE A 312 -12.89 12.73 6.60
C ILE A 312 -13.88 11.77 5.93
N LYS A 313 -13.85 10.47 6.26
CA LYS A 313 -14.66 9.45 5.58
C LYS A 313 -16.16 9.75 5.52
N PRO A 314 -16.83 10.17 6.61
CA PRO A 314 -18.25 10.52 6.58
C PRO A 314 -18.56 11.69 5.63
N ALA A 315 -17.67 12.67 5.54
CA ALA A 315 -17.86 13.86 4.71
C ALA A 315 -17.52 13.64 3.23
N THR A 316 -16.76 12.60 2.90
CA THR A 316 -16.23 12.39 1.54
C THR A 316 -17.33 12.35 0.47
N THR A 317 -18.41 11.58 0.70
CA THR A 317 -19.52 11.46 -0.25
C THR A 317 -20.27 12.78 -0.43
N TRP A 318 -20.49 13.54 0.65
CA TRP A 318 -21.12 14.85 0.59
C TRP A 318 -20.26 15.84 -0.21
N ILE A 319 -18.95 15.90 0.05
CA ILE A 319 -18.01 16.78 -0.68
C ILE A 319 -17.99 16.42 -2.18
N MET A 320 -17.92 15.13 -2.53
CA MET A 320 -17.94 14.68 -3.92
C MET A 320 -19.23 15.09 -4.63
N ASN A 321 -20.38 14.88 -4.00
CA ASN A 321 -21.69 15.22 -4.58
C ASN A 321 -21.87 16.74 -4.75
N THR A 322 -21.30 17.56 -3.85
CA THR A 322 -21.45 19.02 -3.86
C THR A 322 -20.52 19.67 -4.87
N PHE A 323 -19.23 19.32 -4.87
CA PHE A 323 -18.20 20.03 -5.64
C PHE A 323 -17.77 19.30 -6.92
N GLY A 324 -18.06 18.00 -7.04
CA GLY A 324 -17.65 17.14 -8.16
C GLY A 324 -16.18 16.73 -8.10
N PHE A 325 -15.82 15.72 -8.89
CA PHE A 325 -14.48 15.12 -8.86
C PHE A 325 -13.36 16.09 -9.22
N LYS A 326 -13.47 16.80 -10.36
CA LYS A 326 -12.41 17.68 -10.86
C LYS A 326 -11.99 18.72 -9.85
N ARG A 327 -12.94 19.49 -9.30
CA ARG A 327 -12.60 20.56 -8.34
C ARG A 327 -11.95 20.02 -7.09
N VAL A 328 -12.51 18.94 -6.53
CA VAL A 328 -11.99 18.37 -5.29
C VAL A 328 -10.61 17.77 -5.51
N LEU A 329 -10.34 17.07 -6.62
CA LEU A 329 -9.03 16.50 -6.91
C LEU A 329 -7.96 17.58 -7.10
N VAL A 330 -8.27 18.67 -7.84
CA VAL A 330 -7.33 19.78 -8.05
C VAL A 330 -7.01 20.48 -6.73
N VAL A 331 -8.03 20.91 -5.99
CA VAL A 331 -7.83 21.61 -4.71
C VAL A 331 -7.08 20.70 -3.73
N ASN A 332 -7.49 19.46 -3.62
CA ASN A 332 -6.91 18.53 -2.68
C ASN A 332 -5.48 18.11 -3.09
N GLY A 333 -5.16 18.08 -4.39
CA GLY A 333 -3.78 17.89 -4.88
C GLY A 333 -2.86 19.02 -4.42
N VAL A 334 -3.32 20.28 -4.48
CA VAL A 334 -2.58 21.43 -3.93
C VAL A 334 -2.42 21.28 -2.41
N LEU A 335 -3.49 20.92 -1.70
CA LEU A 335 -3.43 20.72 -0.24
C LEU A 335 -2.47 19.61 0.17
N ILE A 336 -2.34 18.53 -0.61
CA ILE A 336 -1.35 17.47 -0.38
C ILE A 336 0.07 18.04 -0.52
N ALA A 337 0.34 18.80 -1.57
CA ALA A 337 1.66 19.41 -1.76
C ALA A 337 2.00 20.39 -0.63
N LEU A 338 1.05 21.25 -0.25
CA LEU A 338 1.20 22.14 0.92
C LEU A 338 1.39 21.34 2.22
N GLY A 339 0.77 20.18 2.34
CA GLY A 339 0.97 19.27 3.46
C GLY A 339 2.41 18.75 3.55
N PHE A 340 3.05 18.42 2.42
CA PHE A 340 4.47 18.08 2.39
C PHE A 340 5.36 19.28 2.72
N VAL A 341 5.02 20.49 2.25
CA VAL A 341 5.73 21.72 2.62
C VAL A 341 5.59 22.00 4.12
N ALA A 342 4.39 21.83 4.70
CA ALA A 342 4.17 21.98 6.13
C ALA A 342 5.00 20.98 6.95
N LEU A 343 5.14 19.73 6.50
CA LEU A 343 6.03 18.75 7.11
C LEU A 343 7.51 19.17 7.00
N ALA A 344 7.92 19.72 5.86
CA ALA A 344 9.27 20.21 5.63
C ALA A 344 9.63 21.42 6.52
N MET A 345 8.65 22.20 6.99
CA MET A 345 8.86 23.35 7.88
C MET A 345 8.96 22.99 9.36
N ILE A 346 8.72 21.74 9.74
CA ILE A 346 8.85 21.28 11.12
C ILE A 346 10.32 21.33 11.54
N ASN A 347 10.55 21.86 12.74
CA ASN A 347 11.88 22.01 13.34
C ASN A 347 11.84 21.68 14.84
N HIS A 348 13.00 21.75 15.52
CA HIS A 348 13.11 21.42 16.95
C HIS A 348 12.29 22.33 17.88
N THR A 349 11.87 23.52 17.42
CA THR A 349 11.02 24.44 18.21
C THR A 349 9.53 24.22 17.96
N THR A 350 9.16 23.36 16.99
CA THR A 350 7.76 23.07 16.66
C THR A 350 7.13 22.24 17.77
N SER A 351 6.03 22.70 18.34
CA SER A 351 5.32 21.94 19.40
C SER A 351 4.74 20.63 18.87
N SER A 352 4.69 19.60 19.71
CA SER A 352 4.07 18.31 19.36
C SER A 352 2.61 18.46 18.95
N PHE A 353 1.88 19.45 19.50
CA PHE A 353 0.52 19.77 19.08
C PHE A 353 0.48 20.27 17.63
N THR A 354 1.39 21.16 17.23
CA THR A 354 1.48 21.64 15.84
C THR A 354 1.82 20.51 14.89
N ILE A 355 2.76 19.63 15.25
CA ILE A 355 3.10 18.44 14.46
C ILE A 355 1.87 17.54 14.30
N ALA A 356 1.14 17.28 15.38
CA ALA A 356 -0.09 16.50 15.36
C ALA A 356 -1.16 17.12 14.45
N ALA A 357 -1.35 18.43 14.49
CA ALA A 357 -2.30 19.14 13.62
C ALA A 357 -1.91 19.05 12.14
N ILE A 358 -0.62 19.21 11.81
CA ILE A 358 -0.09 19.04 10.45
C ILE A 358 -0.33 17.61 9.96
N LEU A 359 -0.03 16.59 10.77
CA LEU A 359 -0.25 15.18 10.43
C LEU A 359 -1.73 14.87 10.26
N PHE A 360 -2.60 15.39 11.11
CA PHE A 360 -4.05 15.23 10.97
C PHE A 360 -4.55 15.82 9.65
N ALA A 361 -4.16 17.05 9.31
CA ALA A 361 -4.51 17.69 8.04
C ALA A 361 -4.01 16.89 6.82
N ASN A 362 -2.77 16.37 6.90
CA ASN A 362 -2.24 15.46 5.88
C ASN A 362 -3.07 14.17 5.76
N GLY A 363 -3.51 13.61 6.87
CA GLY A 363 -4.40 12.44 6.88
C GLY A 363 -5.73 12.70 6.17
N VAL A 364 -6.35 13.84 6.45
CA VAL A 364 -7.61 14.29 5.81
C VAL A 364 -7.45 14.40 4.30
N THR A 365 -6.45 15.15 3.83
CA THR A 365 -6.21 15.39 2.39
C THR A 365 -5.87 14.09 1.66
N ARG A 366 -5.01 13.25 2.24
CA ARG A 366 -4.61 11.95 1.73
C ARG A 366 -5.81 11.02 1.53
N SER A 367 -6.64 10.86 2.56
CA SER A 367 -7.81 9.98 2.52
C SER A 367 -8.84 10.42 1.48
N MET A 368 -9.10 11.72 1.44
CA MET A 368 -10.00 12.32 0.46
C MET A 368 -9.52 12.02 -0.96
N HIS A 369 -8.28 12.34 -1.27
CA HIS A 369 -7.71 12.17 -2.60
C HIS A 369 -7.73 10.72 -3.09
N LEU A 370 -7.26 9.78 -2.24
CA LEU A 370 -7.26 8.35 -2.56
C LEU A 370 -8.68 7.82 -2.78
N THR A 371 -9.66 8.28 -1.99
CA THR A 371 -11.06 7.86 -2.17
C THR A 371 -11.61 8.35 -3.51
N LEU A 372 -11.36 9.60 -3.88
CA LEU A 372 -11.82 10.15 -5.15
C LEU A 372 -11.20 9.44 -6.35
N ILE A 373 -9.86 9.26 -6.35
CA ILE A 373 -9.15 8.58 -7.44
C ILE A 373 -9.64 7.15 -7.60
N ASN A 374 -9.82 6.42 -6.49
CA ASN A 374 -10.31 5.05 -6.53
C ASN A 374 -11.77 4.97 -6.99
N THR A 375 -12.60 5.97 -6.70
CA THR A 375 -14.01 6.00 -7.13
C THR A 375 -14.12 6.36 -8.61
N ILE A 376 -13.43 7.42 -9.05
CA ILE A 376 -13.52 7.88 -10.43
C ILE A 376 -12.90 6.88 -11.41
N ALA A 377 -11.89 6.12 -10.98
CA ALA A 377 -11.25 5.11 -11.82
C ALA A 377 -12.25 4.14 -12.46
N PHE A 378 -13.29 3.77 -11.72
CA PHE A 378 -14.28 2.78 -12.18
C PHE A 378 -15.57 3.40 -12.70
N ALA A 379 -15.69 4.74 -12.74
CA ALA A 379 -16.93 5.43 -13.09
C ALA A 379 -17.45 5.08 -14.49
N ASP A 380 -16.55 4.94 -15.48
CA ASP A 380 -16.90 4.70 -16.88
C ASP A 380 -16.57 3.27 -17.34
N VAL A 381 -16.07 2.42 -16.44
CA VAL A 381 -15.72 1.02 -16.76
C VAL A 381 -16.99 0.17 -16.81
N PRO A 382 -17.28 -0.52 -17.93
CA PRO A 382 -18.45 -1.37 -18.04
C PRO A 382 -18.33 -2.61 -17.14
N PRO A 383 -19.49 -3.16 -16.67
CA PRO A 383 -19.51 -4.29 -15.71
C PRO A 383 -18.71 -5.52 -16.14
N ASN A 384 -18.70 -5.85 -17.42
CA ASN A 384 -17.98 -7.00 -17.99
C ASN A 384 -16.45 -6.82 -17.98
N LYS A 385 -15.94 -5.58 -17.88
CA LYS A 385 -14.50 -5.27 -17.78
C LYS A 385 -14.05 -4.92 -16.35
N MET A 386 -14.97 -4.89 -15.40
CA MET A 386 -14.69 -4.47 -14.02
C MET A 386 -13.68 -5.38 -13.31
N ARG A 387 -13.72 -6.69 -13.57
CA ARG A 387 -12.77 -7.65 -13.00
C ARG A 387 -11.32 -7.33 -13.40
N ASP A 388 -11.09 -7.10 -14.68
CA ASP A 388 -9.75 -6.83 -15.23
C ASP A 388 -9.25 -5.46 -14.76
N ALA A 389 -10.13 -4.45 -14.75
CA ALA A 389 -9.82 -3.12 -14.22
C ALA A 389 -9.42 -3.16 -12.73
N ASN A 390 -10.13 -3.93 -11.91
CA ASN A 390 -9.79 -4.13 -10.50
C ASN A 390 -8.43 -4.81 -10.32
N THR A 391 -8.13 -5.84 -11.13
CA THR A 391 -6.84 -6.54 -11.07
C THR A 391 -5.69 -5.61 -11.43
N LEU A 392 -5.79 -4.89 -12.56
CA LEU A 392 -4.79 -3.91 -12.97
C LEU A 392 -4.64 -2.79 -11.93
N GLY A 393 -5.75 -2.27 -11.40
CA GLY A 393 -5.76 -1.24 -10.37
C GLY A 393 -5.06 -1.69 -9.07
N ALA A 394 -5.29 -2.93 -8.63
CA ALA A 394 -4.66 -3.50 -7.44
C ALA A 394 -3.14 -3.66 -7.61
N ILE A 395 -2.70 -4.17 -8.77
CA ILE A 395 -1.27 -4.28 -9.11
C ILE A 395 -0.61 -2.90 -9.06
N LEU A 396 -1.17 -1.92 -9.78
CA LEU A 396 -0.63 -0.56 -9.84
C LEU A 396 -0.61 0.12 -8.47
N MET A 397 -1.63 -0.12 -7.64
CA MET A 397 -1.69 0.44 -6.29
C MET A 397 -0.54 -0.07 -5.41
N GLN A 398 -0.22 -1.36 -5.48
CA GLN A 398 0.90 -1.93 -4.71
C GLN A 398 2.26 -1.52 -5.28
N MET A 399 2.40 -1.49 -6.61
CA MET A 399 3.59 -0.96 -7.28
C MET A 399 3.87 0.49 -6.84
N ASN A 400 2.85 1.34 -6.83
CA ASN A 400 2.99 2.75 -6.46
C ASN A 400 3.36 2.94 -4.98
N ARG A 401 2.88 2.07 -4.08
CA ARG A 401 3.31 2.08 -2.67
C ARG A 401 4.78 1.73 -2.52
N GLY A 402 5.22 0.65 -3.18
CA GLY A 402 6.62 0.27 -3.18
C GLY A 402 7.51 1.37 -3.76
N LEU A 403 7.16 1.90 -4.94
CA LEU A 403 7.87 3.03 -5.56
C LEU A 403 7.95 4.25 -4.64
N GLY A 404 6.89 4.55 -3.87
CA GLY A 404 6.89 5.67 -2.92
C GLY A 404 7.97 5.52 -1.85
N ILE A 405 8.15 4.30 -1.31
CA ILE A 405 9.17 4.00 -0.30
C ILE A 405 10.57 4.08 -0.91
N THR A 406 10.81 3.40 -2.03
CA THR A 406 12.11 3.41 -2.70
C THR A 406 12.53 4.81 -3.16
N LEU A 407 11.59 5.60 -3.74
CA LEU A 407 11.87 6.99 -4.09
C LEU A 407 12.11 7.87 -2.87
N SER A 408 11.57 7.53 -1.70
CA SER A 408 11.88 8.22 -0.45
C SER A 408 13.33 8.01 -0.04
N ALA A 409 13.83 6.79 -0.12
CA ALA A 409 15.23 6.47 0.16
C ALA A 409 16.16 7.20 -0.82
N LEU A 410 15.82 7.19 -2.11
CA LEU A 410 16.54 7.95 -3.14
C LEU A 410 16.51 9.47 -2.88
N ALA A 411 15.36 10.01 -2.45
CA ALA A 411 15.24 11.43 -2.10
C ALA A 411 16.11 11.80 -0.90
N ILE A 412 16.21 10.95 0.12
CA ILE A 412 17.12 11.14 1.27
C ILE A 412 18.57 11.14 0.77
N ALA A 413 18.98 10.17 -0.03
CA ALA A 413 20.33 10.08 -0.57
C ALA A 413 20.69 11.29 -1.44
N ALA A 414 19.81 11.68 -2.35
CA ALA A 414 20.01 12.86 -3.21
C ALA A 414 20.06 14.16 -2.40
N ALA A 415 19.18 14.32 -1.41
CA ALA A 415 19.18 15.49 -0.53
C ALA A 415 20.47 15.60 0.29
N ALA A 416 20.97 14.48 0.82
CA ALA A 416 22.25 14.44 1.54
C ALA A 416 23.40 14.86 0.63
N LEU A 417 23.48 14.33 -0.59
CA LEU A 417 24.51 14.71 -1.56
C LEU A 417 24.45 16.21 -1.92
N ILE A 418 23.25 16.76 -2.16
CA ILE A 418 23.06 18.21 -2.45
C ILE A 418 23.55 19.08 -1.29
N LEU A 419 23.33 18.62 -0.06
CA LEU A 419 23.72 19.35 1.16
C LEU A 419 25.17 19.07 1.58
N GLY A 420 25.93 18.24 0.84
CA GLY A 420 27.28 17.84 1.20
C GLY A 420 27.35 17.00 2.47
N GLN A 421 26.28 16.25 2.77
CA GLN A 421 26.16 15.40 3.96
C GLN A 421 26.29 13.93 3.58
N SER A 422 26.57 13.06 4.59
CA SER A 422 26.55 11.63 4.37
C SER A 422 25.10 11.12 4.24
N PRO A 423 24.78 10.34 3.19
CA PRO A 423 23.50 9.66 3.09
C PRO A 423 23.20 8.71 4.25
N ASP A 424 24.25 8.19 4.91
CA ASP A 424 24.14 7.24 6.00
C ASP A 424 23.71 7.87 7.33
N ALA A 425 23.90 9.19 7.47
CA ALA A 425 23.53 9.95 8.66
C ALA A 425 22.68 11.18 8.30
N PRO A 426 21.45 10.98 7.78
CA PRO A 426 20.58 12.08 7.39
C PRO A 426 20.15 12.90 8.62
N ASN A 427 20.20 14.21 8.48
CA ASN A 427 19.73 15.15 9.49
C ASN A 427 18.38 15.79 9.09
N LEU A 428 17.87 16.71 9.91
CA LEU A 428 16.58 17.37 9.65
C LEU A 428 16.54 18.08 8.29
N GLN A 429 17.63 18.73 7.85
CA GLN A 429 17.68 19.42 6.55
C GLN A 429 17.57 18.45 5.38
N THR A 430 18.15 17.25 5.50
CA THR A 430 17.99 16.16 4.52
C THR A 430 16.52 15.76 4.38
N PHE A 431 15.81 15.58 5.51
CA PHE A 431 14.38 15.27 5.48
C PHE A 431 13.53 16.43 4.96
N THR A 432 13.87 17.68 5.29
CA THR A 432 13.21 18.88 4.76
C THR A 432 13.24 18.89 3.23
N LEU A 433 14.43 18.70 2.62
CA LEU A 433 14.59 18.69 1.17
C LEU A 433 13.87 17.48 0.54
N SER A 434 13.92 16.31 1.18
CA SER A 434 13.19 15.11 0.73
C SER A 434 11.67 15.31 0.75
N MET A 435 11.12 15.95 1.78
CA MET A 435 9.70 16.30 1.86
C MET A 435 9.29 17.29 0.77
N MET A 436 10.12 18.30 0.51
CA MET A 436 9.89 19.27 -0.58
C MET A 436 9.88 18.59 -1.95
N PHE A 437 10.82 17.65 -2.18
CA PHE A 437 10.84 16.86 -3.40
C PHE A 437 9.55 16.05 -3.58
N MET A 438 9.08 15.36 -2.54
CA MET A 438 7.83 14.60 -2.61
C MET A 438 6.60 15.51 -2.78
N GLY A 439 6.62 16.71 -2.23
CA GLY A 439 5.63 17.75 -2.47
C GLY A 439 5.58 18.19 -3.94
N ALA A 440 6.74 18.37 -4.57
CA ALA A 440 6.85 18.68 -6.00
C ALA A 440 6.30 17.52 -6.86
N VAL A 441 6.62 16.27 -6.51
CA VAL A 441 6.04 15.09 -7.17
C VAL A 441 4.51 15.10 -7.05
N ALA A 442 3.96 15.44 -5.87
CA ALA A 442 2.51 15.52 -5.68
C ALA A 442 1.88 16.61 -6.56
N LEU A 443 2.53 17.76 -6.77
CA LEU A 443 2.05 18.81 -7.67
C LEU A 443 1.91 18.35 -9.12
N VAL A 444 2.84 17.52 -9.61
CA VAL A 444 2.77 16.97 -10.98
C VAL A 444 1.46 16.22 -11.21
N SER A 445 0.93 15.54 -10.19
CA SER A 445 -0.33 14.78 -10.30
C SER A 445 -1.56 15.65 -10.57
N ILE A 446 -1.48 16.97 -10.31
CA ILE A 446 -2.60 17.90 -10.52
C ILE A 446 -2.89 18.05 -12.01
N TYR A 447 -1.86 17.91 -12.86
CA TYR A 447 -1.99 18.03 -14.32
C TYR A 447 -3.09 17.12 -14.87
N ASP A 448 -3.08 15.84 -14.51
CA ASP A 448 -4.12 14.91 -14.95
C ASP A 448 -5.51 15.24 -14.38
N SER A 449 -5.56 15.76 -13.15
CA SER A 449 -6.82 16.21 -12.54
C SER A 449 -7.42 17.43 -13.28
N LEU A 450 -6.58 18.28 -13.86
CA LEU A 450 -7.00 19.39 -14.70
C LEU A 450 -7.59 18.93 -16.05
N MET A 451 -7.14 17.77 -16.58
CA MET A 451 -7.66 17.18 -17.83
C MET A 451 -9.07 16.56 -17.67
N LEU A 452 -9.54 16.35 -16.44
CA LEU A 452 -10.92 15.93 -16.21
C LEU A 452 -11.89 17.00 -16.70
N SER A 453 -13.00 16.59 -17.30
CA SER A 453 -14.16 17.46 -17.55
C SER A 453 -14.98 17.63 -16.26
N LYS A 454 -15.87 18.61 -16.22
CA LYS A 454 -16.77 18.80 -15.06
C LYS A 454 -17.77 17.66 -14.89
N GLU A 455 -17.99 16.89 -15.95
CA GLU A 455 -18.98 15.81 -16.04
C GLU A 455 -18.35 14.42 -15.81
N ASP A 456 -17.00 14.32 -15.84
CA ASP A 456 -16.33 13.05 -15.60
C ASP A 456 -16.63 12.54 -14.19
N GLY A 457 -17.14 11.30 -14.11
CA GLY A 457 -17.55 10.68 -12.86
C GLY A 457 -19.00 10.99 -12.40
N ASP A 458 -19.78 11.76 -13.15
CA ASP A 458 -21.19 12.05 -12.82
C ASP A 458 -22.06 10.76 -12.78
N SER A 459 -21.61 9.69 -13.43
CA SER A 459 -22.26 8.39 -13.40
C SER A 459 -22.37 7.79 -11.99
N VAL A 460 -21.40 8.11 -11.12
CA VAL A 460 -21.34 7.65 -9.72
C VAL A 460 -21.84 8.69 -8.71
N LEU A 461 -22.14 9.93 -9.14
CA LEU A 461 -22.68 10.96 -8.28
C LEU A 461 -24.24 10.93 -8.30
N ASN A 462 -24.85 11.19 -7.15
CA ASN A 462 -26.31 11.22 -7.03
C ASN A 462 -26.97 12.38 -7.82
N LYS A 463 -26.18 13.33 -8.35
CA LYS A 463 -26.68 14.46 -9.16
C LYS A 463 -27.47 14.02 -10.40
N ARG A 464 -27.09 12.91 -11.03
CA ARG A 464 -27.79 12.39 -12.24
C ARG A 464 -29.16 11.82 -11.90
N LYS A 465 -29.30 11.18 -10.72
CA LYS A 465 -30.62 10.70 -10.23
C LYS A 465 -31.55 11.85 -9.94
N ALA A 466 -31.08 12.92 -9.31
CA ALA A 466 -31.89 14.12 -9.02
C ALA A 466 -32.28 14.91 -10.28
N LYS A 467 -31.42 14.95 -11.33
CA LYS A 467 -31.69 15.63 -12.59
C LYS A 467 -32.71 14.84 -13.44
N LYS A 468 -32.63 13.51 -13.48
CA LYS A 468 -33.61 12.63 -14.13
C LYS A 468 -34.96 12.68 -13.42
N ALA A 469 -35.00 12.71 -12.08
CA ALA A 469 -36.23 12.82 -11.30
C ALA A 469 -36.92 14.21 -11.40
N ARG A 470 -36.20 15.25 -11.86
CA ARG A 470 -36.78 16.58 -12.14
C ARG A 470 -37.25 16.77 -13.60
N GLN A 471 -36.90 15.82 -14.48
CA GLN A 471 -37.27 15.83 -15.91
C GLN A 471 -38.35 14.77 -16.23
N SER A 472 -38.67 13.89 -15.27
CA SER A 472 -39.81 12.97 -15.25
C SER A 472 -40.95 13.59 -14.40
#